data_4080a99a3a4447da424bb9bd5fff7bf5
#
_entry.id   4080a99a3a4447da424bb9bd5fff7bf5
#
_cell.length_a   1.000
_cell.length_b   1.000
_cell.length_c   1.000
_cell.angle_alpha   90.00
_cell.angle_beta   90.00
_cell.angle_gamma   90.00
#
_symmetry.space_group_name_H-M   'P 1'
#
loop_
_entity.id
_entity.type
_entity.pdbx_description
1 polymer ?
#
loop_
_entity_poly.entity_id
_entity_poly.type
_entity_poly.pdbx_seq_one_letter_code
_entity_poly.pdbx_strand_id
1 'polypeptide(L)'
;MVFTLGSFVLVTVAVAFVSWLKTKGTDETSKDGYFLGGRSLSGLVIFGSLMMTNLSAEQLVGRNGQGYAAGMTAMGWETMCPIALTLMALFFIPKYFKLGISTIPEFLESRFDRATRVIVSFIFLVAYIVTMLPLVLYAGSVAMERIFGITALMGGNRFMATTVMCVALGIIGGIYAIFGGLKAVAVSDSLNGIIFIIGAVILIPVLAFIALGDGSIAEGIRLFATSSPEHLNAIQPANAQPPYIPWPMIVLGCGINHISYWCTNQSIMQRVLGAKNLKEAQKGSLLTGLTCVFCPIFLVAPGVIQFIRDGGVLTDFDMAYPSLIKDILPTPVLGFFAAVMFGAILSSFNSVLNSSMTLFTLDILPVISKKKRTDAQLITMAKRFGIVLCLASIIIAPFLLYLPAGISTFLNQMWGYYGVPVLAIVVMGILAPRMPSFAPKVAIIVHIVCYGLMMNLLPFHFLYFEVGAFVIDLILMAILTKAAPRKEAYVLPDLEVVDMTPWKYRKPVIAVTFILLAGIYVLFSPLGLGG
;
A
#
# COMPACT_ATOMS: atom_id res chain seq x y z
N MET A 1 -29.39 12.07 -4.97
CA MET A 1 -29.21 10.62 -4.92
C MET A 1 -29.24 9.97 -6.30
N VAL A 2 -30.26 10.18 -7.15
CA VAL A 2 -30.34 9.56 -8.50
C VAL A 2 -29.15 9.94 -9.38
N PHE A 3 -28.77 11.21 -9.47
CA PHE A 3 -27.61 11.65 -10.26
C PHE A 3 -26.27 11.12 -9.71
N THR A 4 -26.11 11.08 -8.38
CA THR A 4 -24.92 10.51 -7.73
C THR A 4 -24.78 9.01 -8.04
N LEU A 5 -25.88 8.26 -7.92
CA LEU A 5 -25.89 6.83 -8.23
C LEU A 5 -25.70 6.58 -9.73
N GLY A 6 -26.34 7.41 -10.59
CA GLY A 6 -26.21 7.29 -12.04
C GLY A 6 -24.77 7.51 -12.54
N SER A 7 -24.10 8.57 -12.09
CA SER A 7 -22.70 8.83 -12.46
C SER A 7 -21.74 7.78 -11.88
N PHE A 8 -21.97 7.32 -10.67
CA PHE A 8 -21.22 6.21 -10.06
C PHE A 8 -21.30 4.93 -10.89
N VAL A 9 -22.53 4.49 -11.24
CA VAL A 9 -22.74 3.27 -12.02
C VAL A 9 -22.15 3.39 -13.41
N LEU A 10 -22.34 4.53 -14.09
CA LEU A 10 -21.81 4.77 -15.44
C LEU A 10 -20.28 4.59 -15.46
N VAL A 11 -19.56 5.25 -14.56
CA VAL A 11 -18.09 5.19 -14.50
C VAL A 11 -17.61 3.79 -14.15
N THR A 12 -18.23 3.15 -13.15
CA THR A 12 -17.84 1.79 -12.72
C THR A 12 -18.05 0.77 -13.83
N VAL A 13 -19.19 0.81 -14.53
CA VAL A 13 -19.48 -0.07 -15.66
C VAL A 13 -18.53 0.20 -16.84
N ALA A 14 -18.21 1.46 -17.14
CA ALA A 14 -17.26 1.81 -18.19
C ALA A 14 -15.88 1.23 -17.91
N VAL A 15 -15.35 1.36 -16.69
CA VAL A 15 -14.06 0.76 -16.29
C VAL A 15 -14.09 -0.76 -16.40
N ALA A 16 -15.14 -1.41 -15.90
CA ALA A 16 -15.28 -2.86 -15.97
C ALA A 16 -15.32 -3.35 -17.43
N PHE A 17 -16.07 -2.68 -18.30
CA PHE A 17 -16.20 -3.02 -19.71
C PHE A 17 -14.88 -2.85 -20.46
N VAL A 18 -14.19 -1.71 -20.30
CA VAL A 18 -12.90 -1.47 -20.95
C VAL A 18 -11.83 -2.43 -20.43
N SER A 19 -11.82 -2.74 -19.13
CA SER A 19 -10.93 -3.74 -18.56
C SER A 19 -11.15 -5.11 -19.18
N TRP A 20 -12.40 -5.55 -19.27
CA TRP A 20 -12.75 -6.82 -19.92
C TRP A 20 -12.29 -6.87 -21.38
N LEU A 21 -12.52 -5.81 -22.16
CA LEU A 21 -12.06 -5.74 -23.55
C LEU A 21 -10.54 -5.87 -23.67
N LYS A 22 -9.79 -5.24 -22.78
CA LYS A 22 -8.31 -5.23 -22.79
C LYS A 22 -7.70 -6.56 -22.32
N THR A 23 -8.42 -7.33 -21.54
CA THR A 23 -7.95 -8.61 -20.98
C THR A 23 -8.54 -9.83 -21.67
N LYS A 24 -9.54 -9.63 -22.53
CA LYS A 24 -10.13 -10.70 -23.36
C LYS A 24 -9.06 -11.41 -24.19
N GLY A 25 -8.94 -12.72 -24.02
CA GLY A 25 -7.94 -13.55 -24.70
C GLY A 25 -6.59 -13.69 -23.94
N THR A 26 -6.51 -13.22 -22.69
CA THR A 26 -5.37 -13.56 -21.82
C THR A 26 -5.44 -15.04 -21.46
N ASP A 27 -4.31 -15.74 -21.51
CA ASP A 27 -4.23 -17.11 -21.03
C ASP A 27 -4.25 -17.14 -19.50
N GLU A 28 -5.42 -17.40 -18.93
CA GLU A 28 -5.62 -17.58 -17.49
C GLU A 28 -5.64 -19.08 -17.10
N THR A 29 -5.32 -19.97 -18.03
CA THR A 29 -5.32 -21.43 -17.81
C THR A 29 -3.99 -21.94 -17.32
N SER A 30 -2.91 -21.19 -17.57
CA SER A 30 -1.57 -21.50 -17.09
C SER A 30 -1.27 -20.81 -15.74
N LYS A 31 -0.38 -21.43 -14.96
CA LYS A 31 0.10 -20.88 -13.68
C LYS A 31 0.65 -19.45 -13.84
N ASP A 32 1.53 -19.25 -14.80
CA ASP A 32 2.16 -17.94 -15.03
C ASP A 32 1.15 -16.92 -15.58
N GLY A 33 0.21 -17.34 -16.41
CA GLY A 33 -0.86 -16.50 -16.90
C GLY A 33 -1.75 -15.97 -15.77
N TYR A 34 -2.21 -16.83 -14.87
CA TYR A 34 -3.10 -16.45 -13.79
C TYR A 34 -2.38 -15.64 -12.67
N PHE A 35 -1.23 -16.10 -12.17
CA PHE A 35 -0.55 -15.49 -11.00
C PHE A 35 0.42 -14.35 -11.36
N LEU A 36 0.99 -14.32 -12.57
CA LEU A 36 1.97 -13.33 -13.03
C LEU A 36 1.52 -12.54 -14.28
N GLY A 37 0.31 -12.76 -14.76
CA GLY A 37 -0.19 -12.13 -15.97
C GLY A 37 0.64 -12.46 -17.22
N GLY A 38 1.25 -13.66 -17.24
CA GLY A 38 2.14 -14.13 -18.31
C GLY A 38 3.41 -13.32 -18.47
N ARG A 39 3.86 -12.60 -17.43
CA ARG A 39 4.98 -11.65 -17.47
C ARG A 39 4.88 -10.69 -18.67
N SER A 40 3.70 -10.11 -18.85
CA SER A 40 3.39 -9.27 -20.02
C SER A 40 3.12 -7.81 -19.68
N LEU A 41 3.25 -7.42 -18.39
CA LEU A 41 2.92 -6.08 -17.94
C LEU A 41 3.93 -5.04 -18.44
N SER A 42 3.41 -3.96 -19.03
CA SER A 42 4.20 -2.80 -19.41
C SER A 42 4.44 -1.87 -18.23
N GLY A 43 5.46 -1.01 -18.31
CA GLY A 43 5.80 -0.07 -17.23
C GLY A 43 4.68 0.91 -16.89
N LEU A 44 3.84 1.30 -17.85
CA LEU A 44 2.68 2.17 -17.56
C LEU A 44 1.57 1.41 -16.82
N VAL A 45 1.35 0.13 -17.15
CA VAL A 45 0.40 -0.71 -16.41
C VAL A 45 0.90 -0.98 -15.00
N ILE A 46 2.19 -1.23 -14.83
CA ILE A 46 2.82 -1.40 -13.51
C ILE A 46 2.70 -0.11 -12.71
N PHE A 47 3.01 1.05 -13.30
CA PHE A 47 2.84 2.36 -12.67
C PHE A 47 1.41 2.57 -12.16
N GLY A 48 0.42 2.42 -13.04
CA GLY A 48 -0.99 2.59 -12.65
C GLY A 48 -1.43 1.61 -11.56
N SER A 49 -1.03 0.34 -11.67
CA SER A 49 -1.37 -0.69 -10.68
C SER A 49 -0.66 -0.46 -9.33
N LEU A 50 0.62 -0.08 -9.32
CA LEU A 50 1.32 0.28 -8.09
C LEU A 50 0.70 1.49 -7.41
N MET A 51 0.38 2.54 -8.18
CA MET A 51 -0.29 3.73 -7.66
C MET A 51 -1.62 3.39 -7.02
N MET A 52 -2.49 2.64 -7.71
CA MET A 52 -3.81 2.29 -7.19
C MET A 52 -3.78 1.27 -6.05
N THR A 53 -2.75 0.43 -5.97
CA THR A 53 -2.58 -0.49 -4.84
C THR A 53 -2.11 0.24 -3.58
N ASN A 54 -1.30 1.29 -3.74
CA ASN A 54 -0.84 2.14 -2.63
C ASN A 54 -1.89 3.19 -2.26
N LEU A 55 -2.42 3.90 -3.24
CA LEU A 55 -3.37 5.01 -3.01
C LEU A 55 -4.81 4.47 -2.90
N SER A 56 -5.08 3.85 -1.81
CA SER A 56 -6.36 3.25 -1.48
C SER A 56 -7.26 4.21 -0.68
N ALA A 57 -8.47 3.77 -0.38
CA ALA A 57 -9.42 4.58 0.39
C ALA A 57 -8.90 4.88 1.82
N GLU A 58 -8.22 3.92 2.46
CA GLU A 58 -7.62 4.14 3.77
C GLU A 58 -6.49 5.17 3.74
N GLN A 59 -5.75 5.29 2.63
CA GLN A 59 -4.74 6.33 2.45
C GLN A 59 -5.40 7.70 2.30
N LEU A 60 -6.43 7.82 1.45
CA LEU A 60 -7.15 9.09 1.28
C LEU A 60 -7.80 9.57 2.58
N VAL A 61 -8.50 8.69 3.28
CA VAL A 61 -9.17 9.02 4.54
C VAL A 61 -8.16 9.21 5.66
N GLY A 62 -7.29 8.22 5.87
CA GLY A 62 -6.39 8.21 7.03
C GLY A 62 -5.27 9.24 6.95
N ARG A 63 -4.67 9.51 5.76
CA ARG A 63 -3.62 10.53 5.63
C ARG A 63 -4.19 11.95 5.73
N ASN A 64 -5.37 12.20 5.16
CA ASN A 64 -6.04 13.48 5.35
C ASN A 64 -6.50 13.65 6.81
N GLY A 65 -6.94 12.58 7.49
CA GLY A 65 -7.20 12.61 8.93
C GLY A 65 -5.95 12.96 9.76
N GLN A 66 -4.80 12.38 9.40
CA GLN A 66 -3.52 12.75 10.01
C GLN A 66 -3.12 14.19 9.67
N GLY A 67 -3.35 14.66 8.43
CA GLY A 67 -3.15 16.05 8.03
C GLY A 67 -4.01 17.02 8.85
N TYR A 68 -5.26 16.66 9.14
CA TYR A 68 -6.14 17.42 10.02
C TYR A 68 -5.60 17.46 11.47
N ALA A 69 -5.17 16.32 12.03
CA ALA A 69 -4.74 16.21 13.41
C ALA A 69 -3.32 16.75 13.68
N ALA A 70 -2.41 16.60 12.70
CA ALA A 70 -0.98 16.83 12.89
C ALA A 70 -0.33 17.69 11.78
N GLY A 71 -1.11 18.21 10.86
CA GLY A 71 -0.61 19.04 9.77
C GLY A 71 0.29 18.29 8.79
N MET A 72 1.20 19.04 8.16
CA MET A 72 2.08 18.52 7.09
C MET A 72 3.14 17.52 7.57
N THR A 73 3.31 17.30 8.88
CA THR A 73 4.18 16.21 9.38
C THR A 73 3.74 14.84 8.84
N ALA A 74 2.44 14.67 8.57
CA ALA A 74 1.88 13.46 7.98
C ALA A 74 2.44 13.12 6.58
N MET A 75 3.06 14.09 5.88
CA MET A 75 3.66 13.85 4.57
C MET A 75 4.86 12.91 4.63
N GLY A 76 5.51 12.77 5.80
CA GLY A 76 6.63 11.86 6.01
C GLY A 76 6.32 10.41 5.60
N TRP A 77 5.06 10.00 5.73
CA TRP A 77 4.62 8.68 5.28
C TRP A 77 4.77 8.47 3.78
N GLU A 78 4.46 9.46 2.95
CA GLU A 78 4.47 9.26 1.50
C GLU A 78 5.77 9.72 0.85
N THR A 79 6.45 10.69 1.44
CA THR A 79 7.68 11.26 0.88
C THR A 79 8.91 10.36 1.00
N MET A 80 8.85 9.28 1.78
CA MET A 80 9.89 8.23 1.79
C MET A 80 9.69 7.16 0.71
N CYS A 81 8.52 7.08 0.07
CA CYS A 81 8.26 6.18 -1.06
C CYS A 81 9.29 6.30 -2.20
N PRO A 82 9.68 7.50 -2.67
CA PRO A 82 10.67 7.66 -3.73
C PRO A 82 12.00 6.97 -3.46
N ILE A 83 12.46 7.01 -2.20
CA ILE A 83 13.70 6.34 -1.78
C ILE A 83 13.54 4.82 -1.89
N ALA A 84 12.44 4.29 -1.34
CA ALA A 84 12.15 2.86 -1.36
C ALA A 84 11.99 2.34 -2.80
N LEU A 85 11.26 3.07 -3.67
CA LEU A 85 11.05 2.70 -5.07
C LEU A 85 12.33 2.81 -5.91
N THR A 86 13.22 3.73 -5.57
CA THR A 86 14.56 3.80 -6.18
C THR A 86 15.38 2.56 -5.80
N LEU A 87 15.41 2.18 -4.51
CA LEU A 87 16.08 0.96 -4.05
C LEU A 87 15.44 -0.29 -4.67
N MET A 88 14.13 -0.35 -4.75
CA MET A 88 13.40 -1.40 -5.42
C MET A 88 13.85 -1.55 -6.88
N ALA A 89 13.86 -0.47 -7.64
CA ALA A 89 14.19 -0.47 -9.07
C ALA A 89 15.67 -0.81 -9.35
N LEU A 90 16.59 -0.35 -8.50
CA LEU A 90 18.03 -0.49 -8.74
C LEU A 90 18.68 -1.70 -8.06
N PHE A 91 18.11 -2.16 -6.93
CA PHE A 91 18.76 -3.17 -6.11
C PHE A 91 17.93 -4.46 -6.00
N PHE A 92 16.63 -4.39 -5.66
CA PHE A 92 15.82 -5.58 -5.40
C PHE A 92 15.34 -6.25 -6.69
N ILE A 93 14.71 -5.51 -7.61
CA ILE A 93 14.16 -6.06 -8.86
C ILE A 93 15.22 -6.82 -9.67
N PRO A 94 16.45 -6.29 -9.90
CA PRO A 94 17.45 -7.05 -10.65
C PRO A 94 17.79 -8.40 -10.03
N LYS A 95 17.77 -8.52 -8.68
CA LYS A 95 18.06 -9.78 -7.99
C LYS A 95 16.89 -10.77 -8.10
N TYR A 96 15.68 -10.30 -7.96
CA TYR A 96 14.49 -11.13 -8.09
C TYR A 96 14.30 -11.65 -9.52
N PHE A 97 14.60 -10.81 -10.52
CA PHE A 97 14.50 -11.20 -11.93
C PHE A 97 15.53 -12.22 -12.35
N LYS A 98 16.76 -12.17 -11.81
CA LYS A 98 17.77 -13.20 -12.03
C LYS A 98 17.26 -14.59 -11.64
N LEU A 99 16.51 -14.69 -10.56
CA LEU A 99 15.90 -15.95 -10.09
C LEU A 99 14.58 -16.30 -10.79
N GLY A 100 13.98 -15.38 -11.54
CA GLY A 100 12.68 -15.62 -12.17
C GLY A 100 11.55 -15.98 -11.20
N ILE A 101 11.63 -15.53 -9.94
CA ILE A 101 10.69 -15.91 -8.87
C ILE A 101 9.26 -15.43 -9.17
N SER A 102 8.29 -16.11 -8.56
CA SER A 102 6.86 -15.75 -8.60
C SER A 102 6.39 -15.12 -7.28
N THR A 103 7.09 -15.42 -6.17
CA THR A 103 6.79 -14.88 -4.85
C THR A 103 8.06 -14.46 -4.12
N ILE A 104 7.96 -13.46 -3.23
CA ILE A 104 9.10 -13.04 -2.41
C ILE A 104 9.59 -14.16 -1.49
N PRO A 105 8.72 -14.97 -0.85
CA PRO A 105 9.16 -16.14 -0.11
C PRO A 105 9.95 -17.18 -0.95
N GLU A 106 9.73 -17.26 -2.26
CA GLU A 106 10.50 -18.13 -3.16
C GLU A 106 11.98 -17.71 -3.23
N PHE A 107 12.26 -16.39 -3.19
CA PHE A 107 13.63 -15.90 -3.02
C PHE A 107 14.27 -16.44 -1.74
N LEU A 108 13.51 -16.47 -0.64
CA LEU A 108 14.01 -16.94 0.65
C LEU A 108 14.26 -18.47 0.66
N GLU A 109 13.49 -19.25 -0.08
CA GLU A 109 13.78 -20.67 -0.28
C GLU A 109 15.10 -20.88 -1.01
N SER A 110 15.29 -20.18 -2.13
CA SER A 110 16.56 -20.24 -2.89
C SER A 110 17.77 -19.85 -2.02
N ARG A 111 17.58 -18.87 -1.14
CA ARG A 111 18.66 -18.35 -0.30
C ARG A 111 18.90 -19.17 0.96
N PHE A 112 17.90 -19.70 1.59
CA PHE A 112 17.95 -20.37 2.89
C PHE A 112 17.44 -21.80 2.81
N ASP A 113 16.14 -21.97 2.95
CA ASP A 113 15.47 -23.27 2.88
C ASP A 113 13.94 -23.11 2.72
N ARG A 114 13.28 -24.24 2.41
CA ARG A 114 11.82 -24.33 2.27
C ARG A 114 11.07 -23.92 3.53
N ALA A 115 11.61 -24.19 4.71
CA ALA A 115 10.95 -23.84 5.97
C ALA A 115 10.83 -22.31 6.11
N THR A 116 11.88 -21.57 5.76
CA THR A 116 11.88 -20.09 5.75
C THR A 116 10.82 -19.54 4.78
N ARG A 117 10.70 -20.11 3.56
CA ARG A 117 9.63 -19.76 2.59
C ARG A 117 8.26 -19.90 3.23
N VAL A 118 7.97 -21.06 3.82
CA VAL A 118 6.66 -21.37 4.39
C VAL A 118 6.31 -20.47 5.58
N ILE A 119 7.28 -20.23 6.47
CA ILE A 119 7.09 -19.35 7.63
C ILE A 119 6.72 -17.93 7.18
N VAL A 120 7.47 -17.37 6.23
CA VAL A 120 7.23 -16.01 5.74
C VAL A 120 5.92 -15.93 4.96
N SER A 121 5.61 -16.92 4.11
CA SER A 121 4.31 -16.99 3.41
C SER A 121 3.13 -17.08 4.38
N PHE A 122 3.27 -17.86 5.46
CA PHE A 122 2.26 -17.99 6.49
C PHE A 122 2.05 -16.67 7.25
N ILE A 123 3.13 -15.99 7.61
CA ILE A 123 3.07 -14.69 8.29
C ILE A 123 2.35 -13.65 7.42
N PHE A 124 2.71 -13.53 6.13
CA PHE A 124 2.01 -12.65 5.21
C PHE A 124 0.54 -13.02 5.07
N LEU A 125 0.24 -14.32 4.96
CA LEU A 125 -1.13 -14.78 4.78
C LEU A 125 -2.00 -14.44 5.99
N VAL A 126 -1.51 -14.71 7.20
CA VAL A 126 -2.21 -14.36 8.45
C VAL A 126 -2.41 -12.84 8.54
N ALA A 127 -1.38 -12.05 8.25
CA ALA A 127 -1.47 -10.60 8.26
C ALA A 127 -2.50 -10.08 7.24
N TYR A 128 -2.54 -10.63 6.03
CA TYR A 128 -3.51 -10.24 5.01
C TYR A 128 -4.94 -10.58 5.40
N ILE A 129 -5.16 -11.75 6.02
CA ILE A 129 -6.50 -12.19 6.45
C ILE A 129 -7.00 -11.36 7.64
N VAL A 130 -6.13 -11.13 8.63
CA VAL A 130 -6.55 -10.52 9.91
C VAL A 130 -6.56 -8.99 9.83
N THR A 131 -5.63 -8.39 9.07
CA THR A 131 -5.46 -6.93 9.03
C THR A 131 -5.85 -6.32 7.69
N MET A 132 -5.13 -6.63 6.60
CA MET A 132 -5.23 -5.86 5.37
C MET A 132 -6.57 -6.00 4.65
N LEU A 133 -7.05 -7.22 4.41
CA LEU A 133 -8.31 -7.45 3.68
C LEU A 133 -9.52 -6.86 4.41
N PRO A 134 -9.73 -7.13 5.73
CA PRO A 134 -10.82 -6.53 6.47
C PRO A 134 -10.72 -5.00 6.55
N LEU A 135 -9.50 -4.47 6.74
CA LEU A 135 -9.29 -3.03 6.89
C LEU A 135 -9.62 -2.25 5.62
N VAL A 136 -9.23 -2.77 4.45
CA VAL A 136 -9.58 -2.16 3.16
C VAL A 136 -11.09 -2.11 2.96
N LEU A 137 -11.80 -3.21 3.28
CA LEU A 137 -13.27 -3.23 3.21
C LEU A 137 -13.91 -2.27 4.20
N TYR A 138 -13.41 -2.21 5.43
CA TYR A 138 -13.91 -1.30 6.46
C TYR A 138 -13.70 0.17 6.07
N ALA A 139 -12.47 0.55 5.71
CA ALA A 139 -12.17 1.92 5.28
C ALA A 139 -13.00 2.33 4.06
N GLY A 140 -13.13 1.41 3.10
CA GLY A 140 -14.00 1.61 1.95
C GLY A 140 -15.47 1.78 2.33
N SER A 141 -15.97 0.99 3.28
CA SER A 141 -17.36 1.07 3.74
C SER A 141 -17.65 2.41 4.43
N VAL A 142 -16.72 2.91 5.26
CA VAL A 142 -16.83 4.21 5.93
C VAL A 142 -16.91 5.36 4.91
N ALA A 143 -16.03 5.33 3.89
CA ALA A 143 -16.03 6.35 2.85
C ALA A 143 -17.32 6.34 2.01
N MET A 144 -17.76 5.16 1.58
CA MET A 144 -18.98 4.99 0.76
C MET A 144 -20.26 5.27 1.57
N GLU A 145 -20.28 4.87 2.84
CA GLU A 145 -21.39 5.16 3.75
C GLU A 145 -21.69 6.66 3.84
N ARG A 146 -20.65 7.47 3.98
CA ARG A 146 -20.77 8.94 4.05
C ARG A 146 -21.28 9.55 2.75
N ILE A 147 -20.77 9.10 1.61
CA ILE A 147 -21.16 9.63 0.30
C ILE A 147 -22.64 9.32 0.01
N PHE A 148 -23.08 8.10 0.32
CA PHE A 148 -24.43 7.64 -0.01
C PHE A 148 -25.45 7.79 1.14
N GLY A 149 -25.00 8.15 2.35
CA GLY A 149 -25.86 8.32 3.53
C GLY A 149 -26.54 7.02 3.99
N ILE A 150 -25.86 5.89 3.87
CA ILE A 150 -26.43 4.55 4.14
C ILE A 150 -26.87 4.40 5.60
N THR A 151 -26.18 5.02 6.56
CA THR A 151 -26.58 4.99 7.97
C THR A 151 -27.98 5.57 8.18
N ALA A 152 -28.33 6.66 7.49
CA ALA A 152 -29.67 7.22 7.56
C ALA A 152 -30.72 6.25 6.99
N LEU A 153 -30.41 5.55 5.90
CA LEU A 153 -31.29 4.53 5.31
C LEU A 153 -31.47 3.31 6.23
N MET A 154 -30.49 3.02 7.11
CA MET A 154 -30.53 1.93 8.08
C MET A 154 -31.05 2.38 9.46
N GLY A 155 -31.84 3.43 9.53
CA GLY A 155 -32.44 3.93 10.78
C GLY A 155 -31.44 4.43 11.81
N GLY A 156 -30.27 4.92 11.38
CA GLY A 156 -29.20 5.41 12.26
C GLY A 156 -28.24 4.31 12.75
N ASN A 157 -28.43 3.05 12.37
CA ASN A 157 -27.56 1.95 12.80
C ASN A 157 -26.27 1.89 11.96
N ARG A 158 -25.19 2.47 12.50
CA ARG A 158 -23.87 2.54 11.84
C ARG A 158 -23.27 1.15 11.61
N PHE A 159 -23.41 0.21 12.55
CA PHE A 159 -22.89 -1.16 12.37
C PHE A 159 -23.56 -1.88 11.21
N MET A 160 -24.89 -1.78 11.09
CA MET A 160 -25.64 -2.35 9.99
C MET A 160 -25.24 -1.72 8.65
N ALA A 161 -25.11 -0.39 8.59
CA ALA A 161 -24.68 0.34 7.39
C ALA A 161 -23.28 -0.12 6.93
N THR A 162 -22.32 -0.18 7.86
CA THR A 162 -20.96 -0.69 7.61
C THR A 162 -21.00 -2.13 7.11
N THR A 163 -21.81 -3.00 7.74
CA THR A 163 -21.94 -4.40 7.33
C THR A 163 -22.46 -4.54 5.90
N VAL A 164 -23.54 -3.83 5.56
CA VAL A 164 -24.12 -3.85 4.20
C VAL A 164 -23.09 -3.41 3.17
N MET A 165 -22.34 -2.34 3.45
CA MET A 165 -21.29 -1.85 2.56
C MET A 165 -20.12 -2.81 2.44
N CYS A 166 -19.65 -3.43 3.54
CA CYS A 166 -18.60 -4.46 3.50
C CYS A 166 -19.02 -5.68 2.68
N VAL A 167 -20.28 -6.11 2.79
CA VAL A 167 -20.83 -7.20 1.98
C VAL A 167 -20.84 -6.83 0.50
N ALA A 168 -21.36 -5.65 0.15
CA ALA A 168 -21.43 -5.18 -1.24
C ALA A 168 -20.04 -5.07 -1.88
N LEU A 169 -19.12 -4.36 -1.21
CA LEU A 169 -17.74 -4.17 -1.66
C LEU A 169 -16.97 -5.49 -1.75
N GLY A 170 -17.11 -6.35 -0.74
CA GLY A 170 -16.43 -7.64 -0.69
C GLY A 170 -16.90 -8.60 -1.78
N ILE A 171 -18.21 -8.69 -2.05
CA ILE A 171 -18.74 -9.53 -3.13
C ILE A 171 -18.24 -9.04 -4.50
N ILE A 172 -18.37 -7.75 -4.80
CA ILE A 172 -17.95 -7.20 -6.09
C ILE A 172 -16.45 -7.36 -6.28
N GLY A 173 -15.63 -6.98 -5.28
CA GLY A 173 -14.19 -7.14 -5.31
C GLY A 173 -13.76 -8.60 -5.41
N GLY A 174 -14.38 -9.47 -4.60
CA GLY A 174 -14.10 -10.91 -4.61
C GLY A 174 -14.35 -11.56 -5.98
N ILE A 175 -15.47 -11.27 -6.63
CA ILE A 175 -15.75 -11.77 -7.98
C ILE A 175 -14.64 -11.32 -8.94
N TYR A 176 -14.30 -10.04 -8.90
CA TYR A 176 -13.31 -9.47 -9.80
C TYR A 176 -11.92 -10.08 -9.63
N ALA A 177 -11.41 -10.17 -8.38
CA ALA A 177 -10.09 -10.70 -8.08
C ALA A 177 -9.96 -12.21 -8.34
N ILE A 178 -11.00 -12.99 -7.96
CA ILE A 178 -10.96 -14.45 -8.03
C ILE A 178 -11.06 -14.96 -9.47
N PHE A 179 -11.80 -14.26 -10.33
CA PHE A 179 -12.02 -14.71 -11.70
C PHE A 179 -11.16 -14.02 -12.75
N GLY A 180 -10.53 -12.87 -12.46
CA GLY A 180 -9.78 -12.09 -13.44
C GLY A 180 -8.26 -12.29 -13.43
N GLY A 181 -7.67 -12.92 -12.44
CA GLY A 181 -6.21 -13.09 -12.30
C GLY A 181 -5.43 -11.76 -12.24
N LEU A 182 -4.08 -11.83 -12.22
CA LEU A 182 -3.23 -10.63 -12.02
C LEU A 182 -3.37 -9.61 -13.16
N LYS A 183 -3.46 -10.05 -14.40
CA LYS A 183 -3.50 -9.12 -15.55
C LYS A 183 -4.77 -8.29 -15.58
N ALA A 184 -5.91 -8.91 -15.32
CA ALA A 184 -7.18 -8.18 -15.26
C ALA A 184 -7.19 -7.15 -14.12
N VAL A 185 -6.68 -7.53 -12.95
CA VAL A 185 -6.50 -6.61 -11.82
C VAL A 185 -5.60 -5.43 -12.22
N ALA A 186 -4.41 -5.69 -12.76
CA ALA A 186 -3.45 -4.64 -13.11
C ALA A 186 -3.96 -3.67 -14.22
N VAL A 187 -4.70 -4.17 -15.19
CA VAL A 187 -5.32 -3.33 -16.24
C VAL A 187 -6.45 -2.48 -15.67
N SER A 188 -7.32 -3.05 -14.84
CA SER A 188 -8.37 -2.31 -14.15
C SER A 188 -7.80 -1.23 -13.23
N ASP A 189 -6.78 -1.58 -12.46
CA ASP A 189 -6.06 -0.63 -11.60
C ASP A 189 -5.53 0.56 -12.43
N SER A 190 -4.96 0.29 -13.60
CA SER A 190 -4.43 1.34 -14.47
C SER A 190 -5.52 2.28 -14.99
N LEU A 191 -6.70 1.76 -15.31
CA LEU A 191 -7.86 2.56 -15.73
C LEU A 191 -8.41 3.38 -14.54
N ASN A 192 -8.59 2.74 -13.39
CA ASN A 192 -9.00 3.43 -12.15
C ASN A 192 -7.97 4.50 -11.76
N GLY A 193 -6.65 4.25 -11.99
CA GLY A 193 -5.58 5.19 -11.73
C GLY A 193 -5.70 6.49 -12.54
N ILE A 194 -6.12 6.41 -13.80
CA ILE A 194 -6.38 7.61 -14.62
C ILE A 194 -7.53 8.43 -14.01
N ILE A 195 -8.62 7.77 -13.66
CA ILE A 195 -9.79 8.41 -13.06
C ILE A 195 -9.44 8.98 -11.68
N PHE A 196 -8.63 8.27 -10.90
CA PHE A 196 -8.12 8.70 -9.60
C PHE A 196 -7.26 9.96 -9.71
N ILE A 197 -6.35 10.03 -10.70
CA ILE A 197 -5.52 11.22 -10.93
C ILE A 197 -6.42 12.43 -11.23
N ILE A 198 -7.43 12.28 -12.08
CA ILE A 198 -8.35 13.37 -12.40
C ILE A 198 -9.16 13.78 -11.16
N GLY A 199 -9.76 12.81 -10.46
CA GLY A 199 -10.66 13.06 -9.32
C GLY A 199 -9.92 13.47 -8.05
N ALA A 200 -9.09 12.58 -7.51
CA ALA A 200 -8.49 12.76 -6.18
C ALA A 200 -7.22 13.63 -6.20
N VAL A 201 -6.39 13.52 -7.27
CA VAL A 201 -5.10 14.23 -7.30
C VAL A 201 -5.24 15.67 -7.81
N ILE A 202 -6.13 15.92 -8.77
CA ILE A 202 -6.28 17.25 -9.39
C ILE A 202 -7.52 17.96 -8.86
N LEU A 203 -8.72 17.36 -9.04
CA LEU A 203 -9.98 18.03 -8.79
C LEU A 203 -10.16 18.40 -7.31
N ILE A 204 -9.93 17.45 -6.40
CA ILE A 204 -10.17 17.68 -4.96
C ILE A 204 -9.24 18.77 -4.38
N PRO A 205 -7.91 18.75 -4.55
CA PRO A 205 -7.08 19.84 -4.05
C PRO A 205 -7.47 21.21 -4.61
N VAL A 206 -7.76 21.30 -5.91
CA VAL A 206 -8.18 22.56 -6.54
C VAL A 206 -9.46 23.07 -5.91
N LEU A 207 -10.49 22.23 -5.78
CA LEU A 207 -11.76 22.62 -5.17
C LEU A 207 -11.62 22.93 -3.67
N ALA A 208 -10.75 22.22 -2.96
CA ALA A 208 -10.46 22.49 -1.55
C ALA A 208 -9.84 23.88 -1.36
N PHE A 209 -8.87 24.28 -2.19
CA PHE A 209 -8.30 25.62 -2.16
C PHE A 209 -9.34 26.69 -2.55
N ILE A 210 -10.17 26.46 -3.56
CA ILE A 210 -11.25 27.37 -3.94
C ILE A 210 -12.24 27.54 -2.77
N ALA A 211 -12.60 26.45 -2.08
CA ALA A 211 -13.51 26.50 -0.94
C ALA A 211 -12.90 27.17 0.29
N LEU A 212 -11.59 27.06 0.50
CA LEU A 212 -10.89 27.79 1.56
C LEU A 212 -10.84 29.30 1.27
N GLY A 213 -10.68 29.68 0.00
CA GLY A 213 -10.57 31.08 -0.44
C GLY A 213 -11.90 31.71 -0.86
N ASP A 214 -13.03 31.17 -0.42
CA ASP A 214 -14.37 31.69 -0.71
C ASP A 214 -14.61 31.99 -2.21
N GLY A 215 -14.24 31.00 -3.05
CA GLY A 215 -14.36 31.07 -4.50
C GLY A 215 -13.08 31.44 -5.25
N SER A 216 -12.01 31.83 -4.57
CA SER A 216 -10.72 32.20 -5.17
C SER A 216 -9.61 31.22 -4.80
N ILE A 217 -9.01 30.56 -5.80
CA ILE A 217 -7.87 29.65 -5.58
C ILE A 217 -6.65 30.41 -5.04
N ALA A 218 -6.40 31.64 -5.50
CA ALA A 218 -5.28 32.46 -5.05
C ALA A 218 -5.42 32.83 -3.58
N GLU A 219 -6.62 33.22 -3.14
CA GLU A 219 -6.92 33.49 -1.75
C GLU A 219 -6.86 32.23 -0.90
N GLY A 220 -7.35 31.10 -1.39
CA GLY A 220 -7.22 29.82 -0.71
C GLY A 220 -5.76 29.41 -0.48
N ILE A 221 -4.89 29.56 -1.46
CA ILE A 221 -3.44 29.33 -1.32
C ILE A 221 -2.83 30.29 -0.29
N ARG A 222 -3.22 31.57 -0.31
CA ARG A 222 -2.77 32.56 0.67
C ARG A 222 -3.19 32.20 2.09
N LEU A 223 -4.46 31.86 2.29
CA LEU A 223 -4.99 31.45 3.59
C LEU A 223 -4.33 30.15 4.09
N PHE A 224 -4.17 29.17 3.22
CA PHE A 224 -3.42 27.95 3.57
C PHE A 224 -2.00 28.27 4.07
N ALA A 225 -1.30 29.17 3.37
CA ALA A 225 0.08 29.51 3.71
C ALA A 225 0.21 30.35 5.00
N THR A 226 -0.86 31.06 5.45
CA THR A 226 -0.75 32.05 6.53
C THR A 226 -1.59 31.74 7.78
N SER A 227 -2.63 30.87 7.67
CA SER A 227 -3.58 30.68 8.78
C SER A 227 -3.07 29.80 9.91
N SER A 228 -2.18 28.84 9.62
CA SER A 228 -1.68 27.89 10.61
C SER A 228 -0.26 27.42 10.27
N PRO A 229 0.79 28.29 10.41
CA PRO A 229 2.16 27.93 10.05
C PRO A 229 2.67 26.68 10.78
N GLU A 230 2.27 26.48 12.03
CA GLU A 230 2.59 25.31 12.84
C GLU A 230 2.07 23.97 12.22
N HIS A 231 0.89 24.01 11.57
CA HIS A 231 0.34 22.87 10.82
C HIS A 231 1.06 22.65 9.48
N LEU A 232 1.75 23.65 8.98
CA LEU A 232 2.53 23.54 7.74
C LEU A 232 3.96 23.04 7.96
N ASN A 233 4.45 23.03 9.20
CA ASN A 233 5.78 22.52 9.50
C ASN A 233 5.79 20.97 9.51
N ALA A 234 6.42 20.37 8.51
CA ALA A 234 6.60 18.93 8.43
C ALA A 234 7.70 18.39 9.34
N ILE A 235 8.58 19.25 9.86
CA ILE A 235 9.76 18.87 10.64
C ILE A 235 9.49 19.12 12.12
N GLN A 236 9.10 18.07 12.83
CA GLN A 236 8.79 18.12 14.25
C GLN A 236 9.98 17.70 15.12
N PRO A 237 10.10 18.19 16.39
CA PRO A 237 11.17 17.82 17.30
C PRO A 237 11.35 16.29 17.44
N ALA A 238 12.57 15.88 17.82
CA ALA A 238 12.89 14.46 18.00
C ALA A 238 12.08 13.77 19.11
N ASN A 239 11.58 14.54 20.08
CA ASN A 239 10.74 14.08 21.17
C ASN A 239 9.23 14.27 20.92
N ALA A 240 8.84 14.65 19.70
CA ALA A 240 7.43 14.80 19.36
C ALA A 240 6.67 13.49 19.58
N GLN A 241 5.46 13.60 20.14
CA GLN A 241 4.58 12.47 20.40
C GLN A 241 3.47 12.39 19.34
N PRO A 242 2.87 11.22 19.11
CA PRO A 242 1.72 11.10 18.23
C PRO A 242 0.66 12.18 18.50
N PRO A 243 0.04 12.71 17.47
CA PRO A 243 0.04 12.27 16.07
C PRO A 243 1.23 12.75 15.22
N TYR A 244 2.17 13.55 15.75
CA TYR A 244 3.33 14.04 15.00
C TYR A 244 4.39 12.96 14.75
N ILE A 245 5.07 13.04 13.60
CA ILE A 245 6.22 12.18 13.31
C ILE A 245 7.50 12.90 13.74
N PRO A 246 8.28 12.38 14.70
CA PRO A 246 9.57 12.95 15.08
C PRO A 246 10.53 12.98 13.88
N TRP A 247 11.27 14.09 13.66
CA TRP A 247 12.09 14.26 12.46
C TRP A 247 13.07 13.09 12.16
N PRO A 248 13.72 12.45 13.17
CA PRO A 248 14.62 11.32 12.85
C PRO A 248 13.85 10.13 12.29
N MET A 249 12.57 10.00 12.68
CA MET A 249 11.71 8.90 12.26
C MET A 249 11.11 9.10 10.87
N ILE A 250 11.13 10.31 10.31
CA ILE A 250 10.80 10.52 8.90
C ILE A 250 11.76 9.70 8.03
N VAL A 251 13.06 9.81 8.26
CA VAL A 251 14.07 9.12 7.43
C VAL A 251 14.23 7.65 7.86
N LEU A 252 14.42 7.40 9.16
CA LEU A 252 14.74 6.05 9.65
C LEU A 252 13.47 5.18 9.72
N GLY A 253 12.45 5.61 10.44
CA GLY A 253 11.24 4.83 10.67
C GLY A 253 10.39 4.70 9.40
N CYS A 254 9.93 5.82 8.83
CA CYS A 254 9.17 5.79 7.58
C CYS A 254 10.00 5.20 6.43
N GLY A 255 11.33 5.45 6.41
CA GLY A 255 12.22 4.85 5.42
C GLY A 255 12.24 3.32 5.47
N ILE A 256 12.45 2.73 6.66
CA ILE A 256 12.43 1.26 6.85
C ILE A 256 11.04 0.71 6.53
N ASN A 257 9.98 1.35 7.01
CA ASN A 257 8.60 0.94 6.74
C ASN A 257 8.34 0.90 5.22
N HIS A 258 8.68 1.96 4.49
CA HIS A 258 8.50 2.00 3.03
C HIS A 258 9.39 1.04 2.26
N ILE A 259 10.66 0.85 2.66
CA ILE A 259 11.52 -0.14 2.00
C ILE A 259 10.93 -1.54 2.19
N SER A 260 10.42 -1.86 3.39
CA SER A 260 9.76 -3.15 3.63
C SER A 260 8.50 -3.31 2.81
N TYR A 261 7.64 -2.28 2.75
CA TYR A 261 6.39 -2.30 1.99
C TYR A 261 6.62 -2.42 0.49
N TRP A 262 7.50 -1.61 -0.09
CA TRP A 262 7.70 -1.60 -1.54
C TRP A 262 8.57 -2.76 -2.03
N CYS A 263 9.60 -3.17 -1.26
CA CYS A 263 10.60 -4.12 -1.75
C CYS A 263 10.34 -5.57 -1.37
N THR A 264 9.52 -5.84 -0.34
CA THR A 264 9.30 -7.21 0.17
C THR A 264 7.84 -7.63 0.31
N ASN A 265 6.90 -6.70 0.22
CA ASN A 265 5.48 -7.03 0.27
C ASN A 265 5.03 -7.74 -1.01
N GLN A 266 4.46 -8.94 -0.86
CA GLN A 266 3.99 -9.73 -2.00
C GLN A 266 2.92 -9.00 -2.82
N SER A 267 1.98 -8.29 -2.18
CA SER A 267 0.90 -7.59 -2.90
C SER A 267 1.41 -6.49 -3.84
N ILE A 268 2.54 -5.88 -3.53
CA ILE A 268 3.22 -4.88 -4.36
C ILE A 268 4.12 -5.57 -5.37
N MET A 269 5.02 -6.43 -4.89
CA MET A 269 6.04 -7.03 -5.74
C MET A 269 5.48 -7.94 -6.83
N GLN A 270 4.34 -8.58 -6.61
CA GLN A 270 3.72 -9.47 -7.60
C GLN A 270 3.44 -8.77 -8.93
N ARG A 271 3.08 -7.48 -8.91
CA ARG A 271 2.87 -6.67 -10.12
C ARG A 271 4.16 -6.43 -10.88
N VAL A 272 5.20 -6.15 -10.13
CA VAL A 272 6.54 -5.90 -10.68
C VAL A 272 7.14 -7.18 -11.24
N LEU A 273 6.95 -8.32 -10.54
CA LEU A 273 7.37 -9.65 -11.02
C LEU A 273 6.63 -10.08 -12.30
N GLY A 274 5.43 -9.55 -12.53
CA GLY A 274 4.68 -9.71 -13.78
C GLY A 274 5.15 -8.85 -14.96
N ALA A 275 6.21 -8.05 -14.79
CA ALA A 275 6.75 -7.19 -15.84
C ALA A 275 7.35 -7.99 -17.00
N LYS A 276 7.25 -7.44 -18.21
CA LYS A 276 7.81 -8.02 -19.43
C LYS A 276 9.34 -8.14 -19.38
N ASN A 277 10.02 -7.17 -18.80
CA ASN A 277 11.47 -7.11 -18.67
C ASN A 277 11.89 -6.09 -17.58
N LEU A 278 13.19 -6.02 -17.28
CA LEU A 278 13.73 -5.10 -16.27
C LEU A 278 13.44 -3.63 -16.60
N LYS A 279 13.51 -3.24 -17.87
CA LYS A 279 13.20 -1.87 -18.34
C LYS A 279 11.78 -1.46 -17.93
N GLU A 280 10.78 -2.31 -18.18
CA GLU A 280 9.38 -2.01 -17.86
C GLU A 280 9.13 -2.00 -16.34
N ALA A 281 9.76 -2.90 -15.59
CA ALA A 281 9.70 -2.92 -14.13
C ALA A 281 10.30 -1.64 -13.51
N GLN A 282 11.50 -1.22 -13.96
CA GLN A 282 12.14 0.01 -13.51
C GLN A 282 11.33 1.26 -13.88
N LYS A 283 10.79 1.29 -15.10
CA LYS A 283 9.94 2.40 -15.58
C LYS A 283 8.70 2.55 -14.68
N GLY A 284 7.97 1.49 -14.43
CA GLY A 284 6.79 1.51 -13.57
C GLY A 284 7.11 1.98 -12.16
N SER A 285 8.10 1.37 -11.52
CA SER A 285 8.50 1.69 -10.15
C SER A 285 8.99 3.14 -9.98
N LEU A 286 9.85 3.62 -10.88
CA LEU A 286 10.41 4.97 -10.78
C LEU A 286 9.40 6.07 -11.10
N LEU A 287 8.46 5.84 -12.03
CA LEU A 287 7.35 6.76 -12.26
C LEU A 287 6.41 6.82 -11.05
N THR A 288 6.17 5.69 -10.38
CA THR A 288 5.43 5.68 -9.10
C THR A 288 6.15 6.53 -8.05
N GLY A 289 7.48 6.37 -7.90
CA GLY A 289 8.28 7.17 -6.98
C GLY A 289 8.22 8.68 -7.28
N LEU A 290 8.30 9.06 -8.53
CA LEU A 290 8.15 10.46 -8.94
C LEU A 290 6.78 11.03 -8.56
N THR A 291 5.71 10.26 -8.74
CA THR A 291 4.34 10.70 -8.41
C THR A 291 4.14 10.80 -6.89
N CYS A 292 4.75 9.90 -6.11
CA CYS A 292 4.65 9.93 -4.64
C CYS A 292 5.22 11.22 -4.01
N VAL A 293 6.12 11.93 -4.69
CA VAL A 293 6.58 13.25 -4.23
C VAL A 293 5.43 14.25 -4.08
N PHE A 294 4.39 14.12 -4.91
CA PHE A 294 3.22 15.00 -4.90
C PHE A 294 2.09 14.54 -3.96
N CYS A 295 2.22 13.36 -3.34
CA CYS A 295 1.22 12.83 -2.41
C CYS A 295 0.81 13.80 -1.29
N PRO A 296 1.70 14.60 -0.69
CA PRO A 296 1.31 15.59 0.32
C PRO A 296 0.20 16.55 -0.14
N ILE A 297 0.15 16.90 -1.43
CA ILE A 297 -0.81 17.86 -1.98
C ILE A 297 -2.25 17.31 -1.97
N PHE A 298 -2.43 16.00 -2.17
CA PHE A 298 -3.76 15.41 -2.25
C PHE A 298 -4.09 14.42 -1.11
N LEU A 299 -3.09 13.93 -0.38
CA LEU A 299 -3.30 13.06 0.77
C LEU A 299 -3.23 13.77 2.13
N VAL A 300 -2.61 14.96 2.20
CA VAL A 300 -2.40 15.65 3.49
C VAL A 300 -3.01 17.05 3.47
N ALA A 301 -2.72 17.86 2.45
CA ALA A 301 -3.18 19.25 2.41
C ALA A 301 -4.71 19.41 2.49
N PRO A 302 -5.58 18.56 1.88
CA PRO A 302 -7.03 18.70 2.08
C PRO A 302 -7.47 18.52 3.53
N GLY A 303 -6.77 17.67 4.32
CA GLY A 303 -6.99 17.54 5.77
C GLY A 303 -6.63 18.81 6.54
N VAL A 304 -5.50 19.43 6.21
CA VAL A 304 -5.08 20.74 6.78
C VAL A 304 -6.08 21.83 6.38
N ILE A 305 -6.54 21.85 5.12
CA ILE A 305 -7.56 22.79 4.65
C ILE A 305 -8.85 22.63 5.46
N GLN A 306 -9.30 21.40 5.71
CA GLN A 306 -10.49 21.16 6.53
C GLN A 306 -10.29 21.64 7.96
N PHE A 307 -9.10 21.46 8.56
CA PHE A 307 -8.76 22.01 9.88
C PHE A 307 -8.87 23.53 9.91
N ILE A 308 -8.32 24.21 8.91
CA ILE A 308 -8.41 25.69 8.82
C ILE A 308 -9.87 26.15 8.66
N ARG A 309 -10.69 25.45 7.86
CA ARG A 309 -12.08 25.81 7.57
C ARG A 309 -13.01 25.66 8.78
N ASP A 310 -12.83 24.61 9.57
CA ASP A 310 -13.71 24.34 10.71
C ASP A 310 -13.15 24.72 12.08
N GLY A 311 -11.89 25.19 12.13
CA GLY A 311 -11.24 25.60 13.37
C GLY A 311 -10.84 24.45 14.28
N GLY A 312 -10.67 23.24 13.74
CA GLY A 312 -10.16 22.08 14.49
C GLY A 312 -11.19 21.41 15.41
N VAL A 313 -12.48 21.46 15.08
CA VAL A 313 -13.55 20.94 15.96
C VAL A 313 -13.82 19.44 15.83
N LEU A 314 -13.31 18.75 14.80
CA LEU A 314 -13.54 17.32 14.61
C LEU A 314 -12.79 16.49 15.66
N THR A 315 -13.49 15.61 16.33
CA THR A 315 -12.92 14.64 17.26
C THR A 315 -12.56 13.30 16.59
N ASP A 316 -13.28 12.94 15.52
CA ASP A 316 -12.97 11.79 14.66
C ASP A 316 -12.25 12.30 13.41
N PHE A 317 -10.94 12.23 13.41
CA PHE A 317 -10.08 12.78 12.34
C PHE A 317 -10.27 12.06 11.01
N ASP A 318 -10.66 10.79 11.02
CA ASP A 318 -10.97 10.03 9.79
C ASP A 318 -12.19 10.61 9.05
N MET A 319 -12.94 11.49 9.71
CA MET A 319 -14.06 12.23 9.10
C MET A 319 -13.65 13.50 8.34
N ALA A 320 -12.40 13.98 8.49
CA ALA A 320 -11.96 15.23 7.87
C ALA A 320 -12.13 15.22 6.34
N TYR A 321 -11.60 14.19 5.68
CA TYR A 321 -11.67 14.09 4.22
C TYR A 321 -13.10 13.84 3.69
N PRO A 322 -13.88 12.88 4.22
CA PRO A 322 -15.27 12.69 3.81
C PRO A 322 -16.15 13.94 4.01
N SER A 323 -15.94 14.71 5.07
CA SER A 323 -16.67 15.94 5.33
C SER A 323 -16.32 17.01 4.29
N LEU A 324 -15.03 17.25 4.05
CA LEU A 324 -14.56 18.16 3.02
C LEU A 324 -15.18 17.83 1.65
N ILE A 325 -15.11 16.57 1.23
CA ILE A 325 -15.63 16.09 -0.06
C ILE A 325 -17.11 16.38 -0.22
N LYS A 326 -17.89 16.13 0.83
CA LYS A 326 -19.34 16.38 0.83
C LYS A 326 -19.66 17.85 0.68
N ASP A 327 -18.85 18.73 1.28
CA ASP A 327 -19.06 20.16 1.26
C ASP A 327 -18.67 20.81 -0.08
N ILE A 328 -17.56 20.34 -0.71
CA ILE A 328 -17.00 20.97 -1.90
C ILE A 328 -17.52 20.42 -3.23
N LEU A 329 -18.07 19.18 -3.25
CA LEU A 329 -18.49 18.55 -4.49
C LEU A 329 -19.97 18.77 -4.80
N PRO A 330 -20.33 19.28 -6.00
CA PRO A 330 -21.69 19.23 -6.51
C PRO A 330 -22.19 17.78 -6.64
N THR A 331 -23.51 17.58 -6.47
CA THR A 331 -24.14 16.25 -6.45
C THR A 331 -23.74 15.32 -7.62
N PRO A 332 -23.64 15.76 -8.90
CA PRO A 332 -23.21 14.87 -9.99
C PRO A 332 -21.74 14.47 -9.90
N VAL A 333 -20.88 15.39 -9.44
CA VAL A 333 -19.43 15.16 -9.28
C VAL A 333 -19.15 14.26 -8.09
N LEU A 334 -19.99 14.32 -7.06
CA LEU A 334 -19.91 13.42 -5.90
C LEU A 334 -20.05 11.95 -6.30
N GLY A 335 -20.93 11.62 -7.25
CA GLY A 335 -21.05 10.25 -7.76
C GLY A 335 -19.86 9.80 -8.59
N PHE A 336 -19.28 10.69 -9.40
CA PHE A 336 -17.99 10.41 -10.06
C PHE A 336 -16.92 10.13 -9.03
N PHE A 337 -16.81 10.95 -7.99
CA PHE A 337 -15.82 10.74 -6.92
C PHE A 337 -16.07 9.44 -6.13
N ALA A 338 -17.33 9.07 -5.90
CA ALA A 338 -17.68 7.77 -5.34
C ALA A 338 -17.13 6.61 -6.19
N ALA A 339 -17.18 6.71 -7.53
CA ALA A 339 -16.56 5.72 -8.42
C ALA A 339 -15.03 5.69 -8.33
N VAL A 340 -14.41 6.86 -8.14
CA VAL A 340 -12.95 6.97 -7.88
C VAL A 340 -12.57 6.20 -6.62
N MET A 341 -13.28 6.46 -5.51
CA MET A 341 -13.07 5.78 -4.23
C MET A 341 -13.34 4.28 -4.32
N PHE A 342 -14.41 3.90 -4.99
CA PHE A 342 -14.76 2.50 -5.21
C PHE A 342 -13.66 1.77 -6.01
N GLY A 343 -13.14 2.38 -7.06
CA GLY A 343 -12.01 1.85 -7.83
C GLY A 343 -10.75 1.65 -6.98
N ALA A 344 -10.45 2.60 -6.09
CA ALA A 344 -9.33 2.50 -5.16
C ALA A 344 -9.51 1.36 -4.14
N ILE A 345 -10.72 1.20 -3.58
CA ILE A 345 -11.06 0.10 -2.67
C ILE A 345 -10.90 -1.25 -3.38
N LEU A 346 -11.49 -1.38 -4.56
CA LEU A 346 -11.42 -2.63 -5.34
C LEU A 346 -9.97 -2.98 -5.69
N SER A 347 -9.17 -2.01 -6.11
CA SER A 347 -7.76 -2.23 -6.46
C SER A 347 -6.98 -2.80 -5.28
N SER A 348 -7.05 -2.17 -4.11
CA SER A 348 -6.35 -2.62 -2.91
C SER A 348 -6.84 -3.99 -2.45
N PHE A 349 -8.15 -4.19 -2.37
CA PHE A 349 -8.74 -5.47 -1.97
C PHE A 349 -8.34 -6.62 -2.93
N ASN A 350 -8.47 -6.39 -4.24
CA ASN A 350 -8.12 -7.36 -5.28
C ASN A 350 -6.63 -7.72 -5.23
N SER A 351 -5.80 -6.73 -4.94
CA SER A 351 -4.36 -6.87 -4.85
C SER A 351 -3.94 -7.82 -3.74
N VAL A 352 -4.47 -7.58 -2.54
CA VAL A 352 -4.17 -8.40 -1.36
C VAL A 352 -4.79 -9.79 -1.49
N LEU A 353 -6.02 -9.88 -2.01
CA LEU A 353 -6.71 -11.16 -2.22
C LEU A 353 -5.97 -12.04 -3.24
N ASN A 354 -5.57 -11.46 -4.39
CA ASN A 354 -4.80 -12.19 -5.41
C ASN A 354 -3.43 -12.66 -4.88
N SER A 355 -2.75 -11.82 -4.11
CA SER A 355 -1.47 -12.19 -3.48
C SER A 355 -1.64 -13.27 -2.43
N SER A 356 -2.72 -13.23 -1.66
CA SER A 356 -3.04 -14.30 -0.69
C SER A 356 -3.29 -15.63 -1.39
N MET A 357 -4.04 -15.62 -2.50
CA MET A 357 -4.26 -16.80 -3.32
C MET A 357 -2.95 -17.35 -3.87
N THR A 358 -2.04 -16.46 -4.30
CA THR A 358 -0.72 -16.83 -4.83
C THR A 358 0.15 -17.47 -3.76
N LEU A 359 0.30 -16.82 -2.59
CA LEU A 359 1.08 -17.33 -1.45
C LEU A 359 0.56 -18.69 -0.97
N PHE A 360 -0.76 -18.83 -0.82
CA PHE A 360 -1.34 -20.10 -0.43
C PHE A 360 -1.03 -21.20 -1.45
N THR A 361 -1.29 -20.92 -2.72
CA THR A 361 -1.27 -21.95 -3.77
C THR A 361 0.16 -22.36 -4.14
N LEU A 362 1.09 -21.40 -4.20
CA LEU A 362 2.45 -21.65 -4.66
C LEU A 362 3.41 -22.00 -3.52
N ASP A 363 3.18 -21.49 -2.31
CA ASP A 363 4.13 -21.61 -1.21
C ASP A 363 3.62 -22.58 -0.12
N ILE A 364 2.35 -22.52 0.28
CA ILE A 364 1.83 -23.29 1.41
C ILE A 364 1.24 -24.63 0.98
N LEU A 365 0.43 -24.64 -0.06
CA LEU A 365 -0.27 -25.86 -0.53
C LEU A 365 0.67 -27.02 -0.88
N PRO A 366 1.86 -26.82 -1.50
CA PRO A 366 2.81 -27.90 -1.77
C PRO A 366 3.43 -28.54 -0.51
N VAL A 367 3.36 -27.85 0.63
CA VAL A 367 3.83 -28.37 1.93
C VAL A 367 2.75 -29.18 2.63
N ILE A 368 1.51 -28.66 2.64
CA ILE A 368 0.36 -29.35 3.25
C ILE A 368 0.01 -30.63 2.48
N SER A 369 0.14 -30.59 1.16
CA SER A 369 -0.21 -31.69 0.29
C SER A 369 0.89 -31.95 -0.75
N LYS A 370 1.61 -33.05 -0.60
CA LYS A 370 2.67 -33.49 -1.50
C LYS A 370 2.17 -33.96 -2.89
N LYS A 371 0.87 -33.88 -3.15
CA LYS A 371 0.27 -34.31 -4.42
C LYS A 371 0.68 -33.36 -5.55
N LYS A 372 1.23 -33.88 -6.63
CA LYS A 372 1.46 -33.12 -7.86
C LYS A 372 0.12 -32.70 -8.45
N ARG A 373 -0.01 -31.45 -8.84
CA ARG A 373 -1.24 -30.86 -9.41
C ARG A 373 -0.94 -30.23 -10.76
N THR A 374 -1.92 -30.28 -11.64
CA THR A 374 -1.90 -29.54 -12.89
C THR A 374 -2.17 -28.07 -12.63
N ASP A 375 -1.82 -27.19 -13.57
CA ASP A 375 -2.08 -25.75 -13.48
C ASP A 375 -3.56 -25.45 -13.24
N ALA A 376 -4.46 -26.13 -13.97
CA ALA A 376 -5.91 -26.00 -13.79
C ALA A 376 -6.37 -26.36 -12.36
N GLN A 377 -5.78 -27.39 -11.76
CA GLN A 377 -6.07 -27.77 -10.38
C GLN A 377 -5.55 -26.74 -9.38
N LEU A 378 -4.35 -26.17 -9.62
CA LEU A 378 -3.78 -25.10 -8.78
C LEU A 378 -4.66 -23.86 -8.83
N ILE A 379 -5.08 -23.43 -10.00
CA ILE A 379 -5.98 -22.28 -10.19
C ILE A 379 -7.34 -22.52 -9.52
N THR A 380 -7.90 -23.72 -9.64
CA THR A 380 -9.15 -24.06 -8.96
C THR A 380 -9.01 -23.98 -7.44
N MET A 381 -7.90 -24.47 -6.89
CA MET A 381 -7.60 -24.37 -5.45
C MET A 381 -7.41 -22.90 -5.01
N ALA A 382 -6.71 -22.09 -5.81
CA ALA A 382 -6.57 -20.65 -5.57
C ALA A 382 -7.94 -19.96 -5.50
N LYS A 383 -8.83 -20.22 -6.46
CA LYS A 383 -10.18 -19.63 -6.50
C LYS A 383 -11.02 -20.04 -5.28
N ARG A 384 -11.00 -21.32 -4.90
CA ARG A 384 -11.70 -21.80 -3.69
C ARG A 384 -11.19 -21.13 -2.42
N PHE A 385 -9.87 -21.03 -2.28
CA PHE A 385 -9.25 -20.35 -1.15
C PHE A 385 -9.60 -18.85 -1.14
N GLY A 386 -9.58 -18.19 -2.31
CA GLY A 386 -9.99 -16.80 -2.46
C GLY A 386 -11.43 -16.53 -2.02
N ILE A 387 -12.36 -17.44 -2.30
CA ILE A 387 -13.76 -17.35 -1.82
C ILE A 387 -13.80 -17.40 -0.30
N VAL A 388 -13.07 -18.32 0.33
CA VAL A 388 -13.02 -18.43 1.80
C VAL A 388 -12.44 -17.15 2.43
N LEU A 389 -11.36 -16.60 1.86
CA LEU A 389 -10.76 -15.37 2.34
C LEU A 389 -11.69 -14.16 2.19
N CYS A 390 -12.36 -14.07 1.05
CA CYS A 390 -13.32 -13.00 0.78
C CYS A 390 -14.45 -13.03 1.84
N LEU A 391 -15.03 -14.18 2.10
CA LEU A 391 -16.08 -14.35 3.10
C LEU A 391 -15.57 -14.04 4.52
N ALA A 392 -14.38 -14.52 4.88
CA ALA A 392 -13.77 -14.20 6.17
C ALA A 392 -13.56 -12.69 6.35
N SER A 393 -13.08 -12.01 5.30
CA SER A 393 -12.86 -10.56 5.32
C SER A 393 -14.17 -9.79 5.47
N ILE A 394 -15.24 -10.20 4.77
CA ILE A 394 -16.57 -9.60 4.88
C ILE A 394 -17.11 -9.72 6.32
N ILE A 395 -16.89 -10.87 6.97
CA ILE A 395 -17.35 -11.10 8.35
C ILE A 395 -16.55 -10.27 9.35
N ILE A 396 -15.23 -10.17 9.18
CA ILE A 396 -14.34 -9.48 10.14
C ILE A 396 -14.45 -7.94 10.00
N ALA A 397 -14.57 -7.42 8.79
CA ALA A 397 -14.48 -5.99 8.51
C ALA A 397 -15.42 -5.10 9.32
N PRO A 398 -16.73 -5.41 9.54
CA PRO A 398 -17.60 -4.55 10.32
C PRO A 398 -17.18 -4.36 11.79
N PHE A 399 -16.48 -5.33 12.37
CA PHE A 399 -16.02 -5.26 13.76
C PHE A 399 -14.86 -4.27 13.95
N LEU A 400 -14.19 -3.87 12.86
CA LEU A 400 -13.15 -2.83 12.91
C LEU A 400 -13.72 -1.44 13.26
N LEU A 401 -15.04 -1.28 13.22
CA LEU A 401 -15.73 -0.09 13.77
C LEU A 401 -15.38 0.19 15.24
N TYR A 402 -15.00 -0.82 16.00
CA TYR A 402 -14.70 -0.72 17.43
C TYR A 402 -13.20 -0.58 17.74
N LEU A 403 -12.34 -0.40 16.70
CA LEU A 403 -10.90 -0.17 16.92
C LEU A 403 -10.65 1.20 17.59
N PRO A 404 -9.82 1.24 18.67
CA PRO A 404 -9.55 2.48 19.40
C PRO A 404 -8.61 3.44 18.68
N ALA A 405 -7.81 2.96 17.72
CA ALA A 405 -6.86 3.76 16.96
C ALA A 405 -7.40 4.07 15.56
N GLY A 406 -7.00 5.21 14.96
CA GLY A 406 -7.32 5.52 13.57
C GLY A 406 -6.81 4.44 12.60
N ILE A 407 -7.53 4.25 11.48
CA ILE A 407 -7.29 3.19 10.49
C ILE A 407 -5.82 3.12 10.05
N SER A 408 -5.25 4.27 9.69
CA SER A 408 -3.88 4.35 9.16
C SER A 408 -2.82 4.01 10.22
N THR A 409 -3.01 4.45 11.46
CA THR A 409 -2.09 4.18 12.56
C THR A 409 -2.06 2.69 12.90
N PHE A 410 -3.24 2.07 13.01
CA PHE A 410 -3.35 0.63 13.24
C PHE A 410 -2.64 -0.20 12.16
N LEU A 411 -2.86 0.13 10.88
CA LEU A 411 -2.23 -0.57 9.76
C LEU A 411 -0.70 -0.51 9.84
N ASN A 412 -0.13 0.68 10.11
CA ASN A 412 1.30 0.86 10.20
C ASN A 412 1.91 0.12 11.40
N GLN A 413 1.26 0.15 12.57
CA GLN A 413 1.70 -0.62 13.74
C GLN A 413 1.68 -2.13 13.49
N MET A 414 0.65 -2.63 12.82
CA MET A 414 0.60 -4.05 12.45
C MET A 414 1.67 -4.42 11.42
N TRP A 415 1.99 -3.50 10.48
CA TRP A 415 3.07 -3.70 9.51
C TRP A 415 4.42 -3.95 10.18
N GLY A 416 4.71 -3.29 11.30
CA GLY A 416 5.91 -3.50 12.10
C GLY A 416 6.11 -4.97 12.48
N TYR A 417 5.06 -5.70 12.82
CA TYR A 417 5.16 -7.11 13.23
C TYR A 417 5.57 -8.08 12.12
N TYR A 418 5.22 -7.81 10.85
CA TYR A 418 5.44 -8.78 9.78
C TYR A 418 6.23 -8.26 8.58
N GLY A 419 6.11 -6.99 8.23
CA GLY A 419 6.81 -6.40 7.09
C GLY A 419 8.29 -6.14 7.38
N VAL A 420 8.59 -5.55 8.53
CA VAL A 420 9.95 -5.16 8.93
C VAL A 420 10.90 -6.36 9.09
N PRO A 421 10.53 -7.46 9.80
CA PRO A 421 11.43 -8.62 9.91
C PRO A 421 11.68 -9.29 8.56
N VAL A 422 10.71 -9.31 7.65
CA VAL A 422 10.92 -9.86 6.31
C VAL A 422 11.93 -9.03 5.53
N LEU A 423 11.88 -7.68 5.64
CA LEU A 423 12.92 -6.82 5.07
C LEU A 423 14.30 -7.17 5.62
N ALA A 424 14.45 -7.28 6.94
CA ALA A 424 15.73 -7.61 7.57
C ALA A 424 16.32 -8.91 7.04
N ILE A 425 15.49 -9.95 6.90
CA ILE A 425 15.90 -11.26 6.37
C ILE A 425 16.30 -11.18 4.89
N VAL A 426 15.54 -10.45 4.07
CA VAL A 426 15.85 -10.28 2.65
C VAL A 426 17.15 -9.51 2.48
N VAL A 427 17.32 -8.40 3.19
CA VAL A 427 18.55 -7.59 3.15
C VAL A 427 19.77 -8.40 3.58
N MET A 428 19.70 -9.08 4.73
CA MET A 428 20.80 -9.93 5.21
C MET A 428 21.01 -11.15 4.32
N GLY A 429 19.95 -11.70 3.75
CA GLY A 429 20.03 -12.77 2.76
C GLY A 429 20.84 -12.39 1.53
N ILE A 430 20.76 -11.13 1.10
CA ILE A 430 21.51 -10.58 -0.02
C ILE A 430 22.94 -10.20 0.40
N LEU A 431 23.12 -9.55 1.56
CA LEU A 431 24.40 -8.95 1.98
C LEU A 431 25.33 -9.93 2.71
N ALA A 432 24.81 -10.98 3.34
CA ALA A 432 25.59 -11.95 4.12
C ALA A 432 25.61 -13.34 3.47
N PRO A 433 26.43 -13.61 2.43
CA PRO A 433 26.39 -14.86 1.65
C PRO A 433 26.60 -16.14 2.47
N ARG A 434 27.28 -16.04 3.62
CA ARG A 434 27.55 -17.18 4.52
C ARG A 434 26.55 -17.33 5.66
N MET A 435 25.45 -16.57 5.66
CA MET A 435 24.43 -16.66 6.71
C MET A 435 23.76 -18.04 6.73
N PRO A 436 23.66 -18.70 7.92
CA PRO A 436 23.05 -20.02 8.05
C PRO A 436 21.52 -19.94 7.91
N SER A 437 20.90 -21.03 7.49
CA SER A 437 19.45 -21.09 7.20
C SER A 437 18.56 -21.01 8.45
N PHE A 438 19.08 -21.21 9.65
CA PHE A 438 18.30 -21.04 10.87
C PHE A 438 18.21 -19.58 11.34
N ALA A 439 19.20 -18.73 10.95
CA ALA A 439 19.27 -17.34 11.41
C ALA A 439 18.00 -16.51 11.13
N PRO A 440 17.40 -16.54 9.92
CA PRO A 440 16.16 -15.82 9.65
C PRO A 440 14.98 -16.29 10.52
N LYS A 441 14.91 -17.57 10.86
CA LYS A 441 13.84 -18.13 11.70
C LYS A 441 13.93 -17.62 13.14
N VAL A 442 15.16 -17.57 13.68
CA VAL A 442 15.42 -16.99 15.01
C VAL A 442 15.12 -15.49 15.00
N ALA A 443 15.55 -14.76 13.97
CA ALA A 443 15.30 -13.32 13.84
C ALA A 443 13.81 -13.01 13.83
N ILE A 444 12.98 -13.73 13.09
CA ILE A 444 11.50 -13.52 13.09
C ILE A 444 10.92 -13.65 14.50
N ILE A 445 11.29 -14.70 15.24
CA ILE A 445 10.75 -14.94 16.59
C ILE A 445 11.18 -13.80 17.53
N VAL A 446 12.47 -13.46 17.51
CA VAL A 446 13.01 -12.38 18.35
C VAL A 446 12.36 -11.04 18.00
N HIS A 447 12.18 -10.75 16.70
CA HIS A 447 11.52 -9.53 16.25
C HIS A 447 10.11 -9.40 16.82
N ILE A 448 9.25 -10.41 16.61
CA ILE A 448 7.86 -10.40 17.07
C ILE A 448 7.78 -10.17 18.59
N VAL A 449 8.65 -10.83 19.34
CA VAL A 449 8.70 -10.68 20.81
C VAL A 449 9.21 -9.29 21.21
N CYS A 450 10.34 -8.85 20.65
CA CYS A 450 10.94 -7.55 20.99
C CYS A 450 10.03 -6.39 20.59
N TYR A 451 9.50 -6.39 19.36
CA TYR A 451 8.59 -5.35 18.89
C TYR A 451 7.32 -5.32 19.75
N GLY A 452 6.72 -6.49 20.03
CA GLY A 452 5.55 -6.59 20.90
C GLY A 452 5.79 -6.10 22.33
N LEU A 453 6.95 -6.41 22.92
CA LEU A 453 7.34 -5.89 24.24
C LEU A 453 7.53 -4.37 24.22
N MET A 454 8.24 -3.84 23.23
CA MET A 454 8.45 -2.39 23.08
C MET A 454 7.14 -1.63 22.92
N MET A 455 6.21 -2.14 22.10
CA MET A 455 4.89 -1.54 21.88
C MET A 455 4.04 -1.45 23.15
N ASN A 456 4.18 -2.40 24.07
CA ASN A 456 3.35 -2.47 25.28
C ASN A 456 4.02 -1.86 26.52
N LEU A 457 5.35 -1.76 26.55
CA LEU A 457 6.07 -1.36 27.75
C LEU A 457 6.69 0.04 27.69
N LEU A 458 6.90 0.59 26.48
CA LEU A 458 7.63 1.84 26.30
C LEU A 458 6.73 2.97 25.77
N PRO A 459 6.82 4.20 26.33
CA PRO A 459 5.99 5.33 25.95
C PRO A 459 6.59 6.16 24.78
N PHE A 460 7.13 5.50 23.76
CA PHE A 460 7.69 6.18 22.59
C PHE A 460 6.82 5.98 21.35
N HIS A 461 7.07 6.74 20.31
CA HIS A 461 6.41 6.57 19.02
C HIS A 461 6.80 5.22 18.41
N PHE A 462 5.84 4.45 17.87
CA PHE A 462 6.05 3.08 17.37
C PHE A 462 7.14 2.96 16.28
N LEU A 463 7.40 4.02 15.52
CA LEU A 463 8.49 4.04 14.53
C LEU A 463 9.88 3.83 15.15
N TYR A 464 10.10 4.28 16.40
CA TYR A 464 11.34 3.96 17.13
C TYR A 464 11.47 2.46 17.39
N PHE A 465 10.34 1.79 17.63
CA PHE A 465 10.31 0.35 17.87
C PHE A 465 10.57 -0.43 16.58
N GLU A 466 10.03 0.02 15.44
CA GLU A 466 10.34 -0.57 14.13
C GLU A 466 11.84 -0.47 13.82
N VAL A 467 12.44 0.70 14.01
CA VAL A 467 13.88 0.91 13.81
C VAL A 467 14.70 0.06 14.78
N GLY A 468 14.35 0.07 16.07
CA GLY A 468 15.04 -0.69 17.10
C GLY A 468 15.01 -2.19 16.82
N ALA A 469 13.83 -2.74 16.52
CA ALA A 469 13.66 -4.15 16.20
C ALA A 469 14.41 -4.53 14.91
N PHE A 470 14.36 -3.70 13.87
CA PHE A 470 15.12 -3.91 12.64
C PHE A 470 16.63 -3.98 12.89
N VAL A 471 17.18 -3.06 13.69
CA VAL A 471 18.60 -3.05 14.07
C VAL A 471 18.96 -4.30 14.89
N ILE A 472 18.11 -4.69 15.84
CA ILE A 472 18.29 -5.93 16.62
C ILE A 472 18.34 -7.14 15.68
N ASP A 473 17.46 -7.23 14.68
CA ASP A 473 17.46 -8.31 13.70
C ASP A 473 18.77 -8.38 12.92
N LEU A 474 19.27 -7.24 12.42
CA LEU A 474 20.53 -7.18 11.66
C LEU A 474 21.71 -7.63 12.52
N ILE A 475 21.81 -7.14 13.76
CA ILE A 475 22.88 -7.50 14.70
C ILE A 475 22.81 -8.98 15.04
N LEU A 476 21.62 -9.48 15.38
CA LEU A 476 21.41 -10.90 15.71
C LEU A 476 21.83 -11.82 14.54
N MET A 477 21.36 -11.52 13.34
CA MET A 477 21.73 -12.31 12.15
C MET A 477 23.23 -12.23 11.83
N ALA A 478 23.86 -11.07 12.06
CA ALA A 478 25.31 -10.91 11.91
C ALA A 478 26.09 -11.76 12.94
N ILE A 479 25.67 -11.78 14.20
CA ILE A 479 26.24 -12.60 15.27
C ILE A 479 26.08 -14.09 14.91
N LEU A 480 24.90 -14.52 14.53
CA LEU A 480 24.63 -15.92 14.16
C LEU A 480 25.43 -16.33 12.92
N THR A 481 25.66 -15.41 11.98
CA THR A 481 26.50 -15.65 10.80
C THR A 481 27.97 -15.86 11.17
N LYS A 482 28.49 -15.10 12.15
CA LYS A 482 29.86 -15.28 12.65
C LYS A 482 30.00 -16.58 13.47
N ALA A 483 29.01 -16.90 14.29
CA ALA A 483 29.03 -18.07 15.16
C ALA A 483 28.92 -19.40 14.40
N ALA A 484 28.12 -19.44 13.33
CA ALA A 484 27.85 -20.64 12.56
C ALA A 484 27.76 -20.36 11.04
N PRO A 485 28.86 -19.92 10.42
CA PRO A 485 28.85 -19.60 8.99
C PRO A 485 28.62 -20.84 8.12
N ARG A 486 27.89 -20.69 7.01
CA ARG A 486 27.81 -21.75 5.99
C ARG A 486 29.20 -22.02 5.43
N LYS A 487 29.49 -23.29 5.13
CA LYS A 487 30.76 -23.70 4.53
C LYS A 487 31.00 -23.02 3.19
N GLU A 488 29.95 -22.96 2.35
CA GLU A 488 29.98 -22.32 1.04
C GLU A 488 29.16 -21.02 1.05
N ALA A 489 29.71 -20.00 0.41
CA ALA A 489 28.97 -18.73 0.22
C ALA A 489 27.86 -18.95 -0.81
N TYR A 490 26.68 -18.42 -0.53
CA TYR A 490 25.59 -18.41 -1.49
C TYR A 490 25.92 -17.48 -2.67
N VAL A 491 25.81 -18.02 -3.87
CA VAL A 491 25.90 -17.27 -5.12
C VAL A 491 24.50 -17.21 -5.72
N LEU A 492 24.03 -16.00 -6.00
CA LEU A 492 22.71 -15.79 -6.62
C LEU A 492 22.73 -16.35 -8.04
N PRO A 493 21.97 -17.42 -8.36
CA PRO A 493 21.92 -17.94 -9.72
C PRO A 493 21.25 -16.94 -10.66
N ASP A 494 21.64 -16.97 -11.93
CA ASP A 494 20.98 -16.23 -13.00
C ASP A 494 20.31 -17.25 -13.93
N LEU A 495 18.99 -17.31 -13.89
CA LEU A 495 18.22 -18.26 -14.68
C LEU A 495 17.83 -17.72 -16.06
N GLU A 496 18.22 -16.48 -16.39
CA GLU A 496 17.98 -15.82 -17.69
C GLU A 496 16.50 -15.82 -18.15
N VAL A 497 15.58 -15.84 -17.18
CA VAL A 497 14.12 -15.89 -17.46
C VAL A 497 13.60 -14.57 -18.00
N VAL A 498 14.27 -13.45 -17.65
CA VAL A 498 13.80 -12.09 -17.94
C VAL A 498 14.94 -11.29 -18.58
N ASP A 499 14.64 -10.52 -19.63
CA ASP A 499 15.58 -9.56 -20.21
C ASP A 499 15.98 -8.50 -19.18
N MET A 500 17.29 -8.46 -18.87
CA MET A 500 17.89 -7.61 -17.85
C MET A 500 18.34 -6.24 -18.36
N THR A 501 17.97 -5.84 -19.60
CA THR A 501 18.31 -4.54 -20.16
C THR A 501 17.68 -3.42 -19.32
N PRO A 502 18.47 -2.50 -18.73
CA PRO A 502 17.94 -1.49 -17.83
C PRO A 502 17.28 -0.32 -18.60
N TRP A 503 16.35 0.36 -17.94
CA TRP A 503 15.70 1.54 -18.51
C TRP A 503 16.69 2.72 -18.65
N LYS A 504 16.82 3.27 -19.85
CA LYS A 504 17.80 4.34 -20.15
C LYS A 504 17.57 5.63 -19.37
N TYR A 505 16.31 5.97 -19.07
CA TYR A 505 15.94 7.20 -18.36
C TYR A 505 15.90 7.05 -16.81
N ARG A 506 16.33 5.90 -16.25
CA ARG A 506 16.30 5.67 -14.80
C ARG A 506 17.05 6.74 -14.00
N LYS A 507 18.27 7.12 -14.44
CA LYS A 507 19.10 8.11 -13.72
C LYS A 507 18.48 9.51 -13.71
N PRO A 508 18.07 10.12 -14.86
CA PRO A 508 17.45 11.44 -14.86
C PRO A 508 16.13 11.48 -14.09
N VAL A 509 15.29 10.44 -14.17
CA VAL A 509 14.05 10.39 -13.38
C VAL A 509 14.34 10.36 -11.89
N ILE A 510 15.31 9.57 -11.44
CA ILE A 510 15.75 9.55 -10.04
C ILE A 510 16.23 10.94 -9.60
N ALA A 511 17.09 11.60 -10.40
CA ALA A 511 17.61 12.92 -10.06
C ALA A 511 16.49 13.97 -9.91
N VAL A 512 15.56 14.01 -10.85
CA VAL A 512 14.39 14.90 -10.79
C VAL A 512 13.54 14.58 -9.55
N THR A 513 13.30 13.31 -9.26
CA THR A 513 12.53 12.88 -8.08
C THR A 513 13.14 13.39 -6.77
N PHE A 514 14.46 13.26 -6.60
CA PHE A 514 15.14 13.72 -5.38
C PHE A 514 15.24 15.24 -5.28
N ILE A 515 15.39 15.96 -6.39
CA ILE A 515 15.34 17.43 -6.41
C ILE A 515 13.96 17.91 -5.96
N LEU A 516 12.88 17.34 -6.51
CA LEU A 516 11.52 17.69 -6.11
C LEU A 516 11.22 17.30 -4.65
N LEU A 517 11.72 16.15 -4.20
CA LEU A 517 11.58 15.70 -2.81
C LEU A 517 12.25 16.69 -1.84
N ALA A 518 13.47 17.14 -2.14
CA ALA A 518 14.13 18.16 -1.35
C ALA A 518 13.36 19.49 -1.36
N GLY A 519 12.85 19.90 -2.53
CA GLY A 519 12.04 21.10 -2.69
C GLY A 519 10.78 21.11 -1.84
N ILE A 520 10.05 19.99 -1.76
CA ILE A 520 8.82 19.91 -0.97
C ILE A 520 9.10 19.95 0.55
N TYR A 521 10.23 19.37 1.01
CA TYR A 521 10.65 19.49 2.41
C TYR A 521 11.13 20.91 2.77
N VAL A 522 11.81 21.61 1.86
CA VAL A 522 12.14 23.03 2.06
C VAL A 522 10.87 23.87 2.14
N LEU A 523 9.88 23.61 1.27
CA LEU A 523 8.60 24.34 1.25
C LEU A 523 7.84 24.17 2.58
N PHE A 524 7.77 22.96 3.15
CA PHE A 524 7.06 22.64 4.39
C PHE A 524 8.01 22.53 5.59
N SER A 525 8.99 23.41 5.68
CA SER A 525 9.92 23.53 6.80
C SER A 525 9.89 24.96 7.36
N PRO A 526 10.62 25.23 8.47
CA PRO A 526 10.83 26.60 8.98
C PRO A 526 11.51 27.55 7.99
N LEU A 527 12.11 27.05 6.91
CA LEU A 527 12.67 27.86 5.82
C LEU A 527 11.63 28.30 4.77
N GLY A 528 10.44 27.71 4.81
CA GLY A 528 9.34 27.97 3.88
C GLY A 528 8.05 28.35 4.61
N LEU A 529 6.99 27.57 4.37
CA LEU A 529 5.64 27.86 4.90
C LEU A 529 5.45 27.46 6.38
N GLY A 530 6.35 26.66 6.95
CA GLY A 530 6.27 26.17 8.34
C GLY A 530 7.00 27.04 9.37
N GLY A 531 7.40 28.26 8.99
CA GLY A 531 8.15 29.20 9.84
C GLY A 531 7.35 30.39 10.31
#